data_abf911dd5159839f39dc7618a62a4028
#
_entry.id   abf911dd5159839f39dc7618a62a4028
#
_cell.length_a   1.000
_cell.length_b   1.000
_cell.length_c   1.000
_cell.angle_alpha   90.00
_cell.angle_beta   90.00
_cell.angle_gamma   90.00
#
_symmetry.space_group_name_H-M   'P 1'
#
loop_
_entity.id
_entity.type
_entity.pdbx_description
1 polymer ?
#
loop_
_entity_poly.entity_id
_entity_poly.type
_entity_poly.pdbx_seq_one_letter_code
_entity_poly.pdbx_strand_id
1 'polypeptide(L)'
;MKKIFIIAAASALFASSSFAADPTQKVLDAFSKTFKQVKEVTWQDFDNKYEANFSQNNITFRVMYDQEGNVVKSIRYYYAQNLPIFIQARLTKKYDGKKVFGVTEVTTETDVTYHIILEDAKTWTHVQSDAFGNMFTEKKLKKA
;
A
#
# COMPACT_ATOMS: atom_id res chain seq x y z
N MET A 1 -54.49 -20.79 -14.75
CA MET A 1 -53.27 -20.53 -15.58
C MET A 1 -52.40 -19.51 -14.83
N LYS A 2 -51.41 -20.01 -14.10
CA LYS A 2 -50.46 -19.15 -13.35
C LYS A 2 -49.29 -18.84 -14.24
N LYS A 3 -49.12 -17.60 -14.69
CA LYS A 3 -47.96 -17.12 -15.43
C LYS A 3 -46.81 -16.86 -14.44
N ILE A 4 -45.80 -17.69 -14.45
CA ILE A 4 -44.56 -17.50 -13.69
C ILE A 4 -43.69 -16.55 -14.51
N PHE A 5 -43.48 -15.33 -14.03
CA PHE A 5 -42.45 -14.41 -14.56
C PHE A 5 -41.13 -14.77 -13.94
N ILE A 6 -40.22 -15.32 -14.73
CA ILE A 6 -38.82 -15.54 -14.38
C ILE A 6 -38.11 -14.21 -14.65
N ILE A 7 -37.77 -13.48 -13.56
CA ILE A 7 -36.87 -12.33 -13.66
C ILE A 7 -35.46 -12.88 -13.67
N ALA A 8 -34.84 -12.91 -14.82
CA ALA A 8 -33.42 -13.18 -14.96
C ALA A 8 -32.64 -11.95 -14.54
N ALA A 9 -32.13 -11.97 -13.29
CA ALA A 9 -31.16 -10.99 -12.82
C ALA A 9 -29.83 -11.23 -13.54
N ALA A 10 -29.54 -10.43 -14.56
CA ALA A 10 -28.24 -10.39 -15.20
C ALA A 10 -27.25 -9.72 -14.24
N SER A 11 -26.52 -10.53 -13.48
CA SER A 11 -25.36 -10.09 -12.71
C SER A 11 -24.26 -9.75 -13.71
N ALA A 12 -24.10 -8.48 -14.04
CA ALA A 12 -22.94 -7.99 -14.76
C ALA A 12 -21.72 -8.12 -13.84
N LEU A 13 -21.00 -9.22 -13.98
CA LEU A 13 -19.65 -9.37 -13.45
C LEU A 13 -18.76 -8.39 -14.21
N PHE A 14 -18.50 -7.24 -13.62
CA PHE A 14 -17.38 -6.41 -14.06
C PHE A 14 -16.11 -7.18 -13.71
N ALA A 15 -15.67 -8.04 -14.63
CA ALA A 15 -14.32 -8.52 -14.64
C ALA A 15 -13.44 -7.31 -14.97
N SER A 16 -12.88 -6.69 -13.94
CA SER A 16 -11.76 -5.78 -14.11
C SER A 16 -10.60 -6.63 -14.64
N SER A 17 -10.46 -6.65 -15.96
CA SER A 17 -9.31 -7.23 -16.63
C SER A 17 -8.09 -6.41 -16.21
N SER A 18 -7.35 -6.89 -15.20
CA SER A 18 -6.00 -6.43 -14.99
C SER A 18 -5.17 -6.98 -16.15
N PHE A 19 -4.91 -6.13 -17.13
CA PHE A 19 -3.97 -6.47 -18.19
C PHE A 19 -2.59 -6.55 -17.56
N ALA A 20 -1.90 -7.68 -17.71
CA ALA A 20 -0.49 -7.77 -17.46
C ALA A 20 0.19 -6.75 -18.37
N ALA A 21 0.88 -5.78 -17.80
CA ALA A 21 1.59 -4.78 -18.59
C ALA A 21 2.94 -5.32 -19.02
N ASP A 22 3.37 -4.95 -20.21
CA ASP A 22 4.76 -5.12 -20.67
C ASP A 22 5.51 -3.80 -20.45
N PRO A 23 6.25 -3.65 -19.33
CA PRO A 23 7.01 -2.43 -19.05
C PRO A 23 8.10 -2.21 -20.10
N THR A 24 8.48 -0.94 -20.30
CA THR A 24 9.59 -0.62 -21.19
C THR A 24 10.90 -1.23 -20.66
N GLN A 25 11.89 -1.45 -21.55
CA GLN A 25 13.19 -1.97 -21.14
C GLN A 25 13.86 -1.07 -20.08
N LYS A 26 13.69 0.25 -20.18
CA LYS A 26 14.19 1.20 -19.19
C LYS A 26 13.63 0.95 -17.79
N VAL A 27 12.32 0.67 -17.69
CA VAL A 27 11.65 0.33 -16.42
C VAL A 27 12.17 -1.00 -15.87
N LEU A 28 12.30 -2.02 -16.72
CA LEU A 28 12.84 -3.33 -16.31
C LEU A 28 14.27 -3.22 -15.80
N ASP A 29 15.10 -2.44 -16.47
CA ASP A 29 16.50 -2.20 -16.08
C ASP A 29 16.58 -1.44 -14.74
N ALA A 30 15.76 -0.40 -14.55
CA ALA A 30 15.68 0.36 -13.29
C ALA A 30 15.25 -0.53 -12.13
N PHE A 31 14.20 -1.35 -12.34
CA PHE A 31 13.73 -2.31 -11.35
C PHE A 31 14.82 -3.32 -10.98
N SER A 32 15.47 -3.96 -11.96
CA SER A 32 16.49 -4.99 -11.75
C SER A 32 17.72 -4.46 -11.02
N LYS A 33 18.10 -3.22 -11.26
CA LYS A 33 19.23 -2.56 -10.56
C LYS A 33 18.93 -2.36 -9.09
N THR A 34 17.67 -2.00 -8.75
CA THR A 34 17.25 -1.69 -7.38
C THR A 34 16.89 -2.94 -6.59
N PHE A 35 16.17 -3.87 -7.21
CA PHE A 35 15.58 -5.05 -6.56
C PHE A 35 16.17 -6.36 -7.10
N LYS A 36 17.48 -6.52 -6.97
CA LYS A 36 18.27 -7.63 -7.56
C LYS A 36 17.84 -9.05 -7.16
N GLN A 37 17.18 -9.19 -6.00
CA GLN A 37 16.83 -10.51 -5.44
C GLN A 37 15.33 -10.84 -5.59
N VAL A 38 14.55 -9.95 -6.18
CA VAL A 38 13.12 -10.20 -6.40
C VAL A 38 12.95 -11.15 -7.58
N LYS A 39 12.32 -12.31 -7.32
CA LYS A 39 12.07 -13.35 -8.32
C LYS A 39 10.70 -13.24 -8.96
N GLU A 40 9.71 -12.79 -8.17
CA GLU A 40 8.33 -12.71 -8.61
C GLU A 40 7.85 -11.26 -8.51
N VAL A 41 7.46 -10.70 -9.62
CA VAL A 41 6.89 -9.36 -9.74
C VAL A 41 5.71 -9.37 -10.69
N THR A 42 4.63 -8.71 -10.29
CA THR A 42 3.46 -8.49 -11.13
C THR A 42 3.45 -7.04 -11.59
N TRP A 43 3.32 -6.83 -12.88
CA TRP A 43 3.28 -5.51 -13.48
C TRP A 43 1.84 -5.11 -13.84
N GLN A 44 1.51 -3.86 -13.60
CA GLN A 44 0.25 -3.24 -14.00
C GLN A 44 0.53 -1.92 -14.72
N ASP A 45 -0.31 -1.61 -15.72
CA ASP A 45 -0.25 -0.34 -16.45
C ASP A 45 -1.29 0.64 -15.89
N PHE A 46 -0.85 1.87 -15.63
CA PHE A 46 -1.69 2.96 -15.16
C PHE A 46 -1.34 4.26 -15.90
N ASP A 47 -2.08 4.59 -16.91
CA ASP A 47 -1.98 5.90 -17.57
C ASP A 47 -0.53 6.27 -17.92
N ASN A 48 0.10 5.46 -18.75
CA ASN A 48 1.51 5.56 -19.15
C ASN A 48 2.54 5.43 -18.03
N LYS A 49 2.17 4.83 -16.90
CA LYS A 49 3.06 4.45 -15.82
C LYS A 49 2.96 2.96 -15.56
N TYR A 50 4.02 2.38 -15.04
CA TYR A 50 4.10 0.97 -14.72
C TYR A 50 4.25 0.76 -13.22
N GLU A 51 3.38 -0.05 -12.64
CA GLU A 51 3.47 -0.40 -11.22
C GLU A 51 3.99 -1.83 -11.08
N ALA A 52 5.11 -1.98 -10.36
CA ALA A 52 5.64 -3.26 -9.91
C ALA A 52 5.06 -3.61 -8.54
N ASN A 53 4.42 -4.78 -8.43
CA ASN A 53 3.90 -5.32 -7.18
C ASN A 53 4.69 -6.58 -6.81
N PHE A 54 5.33 -6.59 -5.65
CA PHE A 54 6.17 -7.70 -5.19
C PHE A 54 6.31 -7.69 -3.67
N SER A 55 6.87 -8.78 -3.13
CA SER A 55 7.22 -8.88 -1.71
C SER A 55 8.69 -9.25 -1.55
N GLN A 56 9.36 -8.62 -0.60
CA GLN A 56 10.74 -8.92 -0.22
C GLN A 56 10.93 -8.64 1.27
N ASN A 57 11.56 -9.58 1.99
CA ASN A 57 11.86 -9.45 3.42
C ASN A 57 10.64 -9.10 4.29
N ASN A 58 9.49 -9.72 4.03
CA ASN A 58 8.21 -9.47 4.72
C ASN A 58 7.67 -8.04 4.54
N ILE A 59 8.13 -7.33 3.52
CA ILE A 59 7.58 -6.04 3.09
C ILE A 59 6.92 -6.25 1.74
N THR A 60 5.67 -5.80 1.61
CA THR A 60 5.00 -5.74 0.32
C THR A 60 5.21 -4.37 -0.29
N PHE A 61 5.63 -4.37 -1.55
CA PHE A 61 5.97 -3.17 -2.31
C PHE A 61 4.99 -2.97 -3.47
N ARG A 62 4.65 -1.72 -3.70
CA ARG A 62 4.08 -1.23 -4.94
C ARG A 62 4.92 -0.05 -5.39
N VAL A 63 5.63 -0.20 -6.50
CA VAL A 63 6.55 0.82 -7.01
C VAL A 63 6.11 1.26 -8.38
N MET A 64 5.78 2.53 -8.53
CA MET A 64 5.32 3.12 -9.78
C MET A 64 6.47 3.84 -10.49
N TYR A 65 6.64 3.51 -11.75
CA TYR A 65 7.65 4.08 -12.64
C TYR A 65 6.99 4.88 -13.76
N ASP A 66 7.64 5.94 -14.20
CA ASP A 66 7.34 6.55 -15.51
C ASP A 66 7.92 5.69 -16.65
N GLN A 67 7.67 6.07 -17.89
CA GLN A 67 8.17 5.36 -19.07
C GLN A 67 9.70 5.39 -19.20
N GLU A 68 10.35 6.35 -18.56
CA GLU A 68 11.81 6.52 -18.56
C GLU A 68 12.52 5.68 -17.48
N GLY A 69 11.76 5.02 -16.58
CA GLY A 69 12.27 4.20 -15.50
C GLY A 69 12.54 4.99 -14.21
N ASN A 70 12.04 6.22 -14.09
CA ASN A 70 12.12 6.96 -12.83
C ASN A 70 11.00 6.51 -11.89
N VAL A 71 11.32 6.35 -10.61
CA VAL A 71 10.31 6.07 -9.58
C VAL A 71 9.54 7.34 -9.29
N VAL A 72 8.23 7.35 -9.52
CA VAL A 72 7.34 8.47 -9.23
C VAL A 72 6.60 8.32 -7.91
N LYS A 73 6.43 7.07 -7.46
CA LYS A 73 5.78 6.75 -6.18
C LYS A 73 6.16 5.36 -5.72
N SER A 74 6.34 5.18 -4.43
CA SER A 74 6.39 3.85 -3.83
C SER A 74 5.45 3.74 -2.63
N ILE A 75 4.85 2.57 -2.46
CA ILE A 75 4.05 2.22 -1.29
C ILE A 75 4.67 0.97 -0.69
N ARG A 76 4.91 0.98 0.62
CA ARG A 76 5.41 -0.16 1.37
C ARG A 76 4.44 -0.51 2.48
N TYR A 77 4.10 -1.80 2.59
CA TYR A 77 3.27 -2.32 3.68
C TYR A 77 4.14 -3.20 4.56
N TYR A 78 4.20 -2.88 5.87
CA TYR A 78 5.05 -3.59 6.80
C TYR A 78 4.56 -3.47 8.25
N TYR A 79 5.26 -4.14 9.17
CA TYR A 79 4.95 -4.10 10.60
C TYR A 79 5.90 -3.17 11.36
N ALA A 80 5.63 -2.99 12.64
CA ALA A 80 6.32 -2.05 13.52
C ALA A 80 7.86 -2.07 13.42
N GLN A 81 8.48 -3.25 13.24
CA GLN A 81 9.93 -3.41 13.23
C GLN A 81 10.64 -2.66 12.09
N ASN A 82 9.93 -2.33 11.03
CA ASN A 82 10.47 -1.60 9.87
C ASN A 82 10.15 -0.10 9.90
N LEU A 83 9.39 0.36 10.89
CA LEU A 83 9.08 1.77 11.08
C LEU A 83 10.32 2.50 11.65
N PRO A 84 10.67 3.71 11.20
CA PRO A 84 11.78 4.47 11.76
C PRO A 84 11.70 4.58 13.28
N ILE A 85 12.82 4.33 13.96
CA ILE A 85 12.84 4.19 15.41
C ILE A 85 12.35 5.44 16.17
N PHE A 86 12.60 6.62 15.62
CA PHE A 86 12.12 7.87 16.23
C PHE A 86 10.60 8.03 16.09
N ILE A 87 9.98 7.51 15.02
CA ILE A 87 8.52 7.47 14.86
C ILE A 87 7.93 6.48 15.86
N GLN A 88 8.53 5.30 16.01
CA GLN A 88 8.11 4.33 17.03
C GLN A 88 8.12 4.93 18.45
N ALA A 89 9.20 5.63 18.81
CA ALA A 89 9.31 6.28 20.11
C ALA A 89 8.23 7.35 20.35
N ARG A 90 7.92 8.14 19.32
CA ARG A 90 6.84 9.14 19.40
C ARG A 90 5.45 8.51 19.49
N LEU A 91 5.21 7.42 18.77
CA LEU A 91 3.95 6.66 18.84
C LEU A 91 3.74 6.12 20.25
N THR A 92 4.74 5.46 20.82
CA THR A 92 4.69 4.91 22.19
C THR A 92 4.37 5.99 23.21
N LYS A 93 5.00 7.17 23.07
CA LYS A 93 4.75 8.30 23.97
C LYS A 93 3.36 8.90 23.83
N LYS A 94 2.87 9.07 22.58
CA LYS A 94 1.60 9.76 22.30
C LYS A 94 0.37 8.85 22.41
N TYR A 95 0.55 7.56 22.14
CA TYR A 95 -0.53 6.56 22.10
C TYR A 95 -0.23 5.38 23.03
N ASP A 96 0.03 5.71 24.28
CA ASP A 96 0.33 4.73 25.33
C ASP A 96 -0.74 3.62 25.39
N GLY A 97 -0.31 2.38 25.62
CA GLY A 97 -1.18 1.20 25.67
C GLY A 97 -1.67 0.69 24.32
N LYS A 98 -1.29 1.30 23.18
CA LYS A 98 -1.62 0.83 21.84
C LYS A 98 -0.43 0.15 21.18
N LYS A 99 -0.74 -0.85 20.33
CA LYS A 99 0.25 -1.57 19.51
C LYS A 99 0.11 -1.19 18.05
N VAL A 100 1.21 -1.16 17.32
CA VAL A 100 1.18 -1.01 15.87
C VAL A 100 0.68 -2.32 15.25
N PHE A 101 -0.44 -2.25 14.56
CA PHE A 101 -1.00 -3.37 13.81
C PHE A 101 -0.40 -3.46 12.40
N GLY A 102 -0.20 -2.33 11.76
CA GLY A 102 0.39 -2.26 10.43
C GLY A 102 0.73 -0.84 10.02
N VAL A 103 1.61 -0.73 9.04
CA VAL A 103 2.09 0.54 8.48
C VAL A 103 1.98 0.51 6.97
N THR A 104 1.43 1.58 6.40
CA THR A 104 1.52 1.90 4.98
C THR A 104 2.38 3.13 4.84
N GLU A 105 3.56 2.98 4.27
CA GLU A 105 4.45 4.09 3.95
C GLU A 105 4.27 4.47 2.49
N VAL A 106 4.01 5.73 2.24
CA VAL A 106 3.88 6.30 0.89
C VAL A 106 5.01 7.29 0.69
N THR A 107 5.86 7.02 -0.30
CA THR A 107 6.96 7.89 -0.70
C THR A 107 6.67 8.42 -2.11
N THR A 108 6.76 9.72 -2.26
CA THR A 108 6.75 10.44 -3.55
C THR A 108 8.09 11.13 -3.75
N GLU A 109 8.26 11.87 -4.82
CA GLU A 109 9.48 12.65 -5.07
C GLU A 109 9.76 13.69 -3.98
N THR A 110 8.73 14.21 -3.33
CA THR A 110 8.83 15.32 -2.38
C THR A 110 8.59 14.94 -0.93
N ASP A 111 7.83 13.86 -0.68
CA ASP A 111 7.31 13.56 0.65
C ASP A 111 7.36 12.09 1.01
N VAL A 112 7.46 11.82 2.31
CA VAL A 112 7.21 10.50 2.91
C VAL A 112 6.10 10.65 3.95
N THR A 113 5.05 9.84 3.79
CA THR A 113 3.91 9.80 4.72
C THR A 113 3.73 8.39 5.25
N TYR A 114 3.54 8.26 6.54
CA TYR A 114 3.25 7.00 7.24
C TYR A 114 1.80 6.97 7.68
N HIS A 115 1.03 6.03 7.17
CA HIS A 115 -0.31 5.70 7.67
C HIS A 115 -0.18 4.50 8.59
N ILE A 116 -0.44 4.69 9.87
CA ILE A 116 -0.18 3.72 10.92
C ILE A 116 -1.51 3.32 11.56
N ILE A 117 -1.78 2.03 11.58
CA ILE A 117 -2.93 1.49 12.30
C ILE A 117 -2.46 1.00 13.65
N LEU A 118 -3.00 1.62 14.69
CA LEU A 118 -2.79 1.20 16.07
C LEU A 118 -4.01 0.43 16.57
N GLU A 119 -3.76 -0.54 17.43
CA GLU A 119 -4.82 -1.30 18.09
C GLU A 119 -4.66 -1.35 19.60
N ASP A 120 -5.77 -1.42 20.29
CA ASP A 120 -5.93 -1.85 21.66
C ASP A 120 -7.08 -2.87 21.77
N ALA A 121 -7.46 -3.30 22.96
CA ALA A 121 -8.52 -4.27 23.17
C ALA A 121 -9.89 -3.85 22.59
N LYS A 122 -10.14 -2.54 22.43
CA LYS A 122 -11.46 -1.99 22.11
C LYS A 122 -11.49 -1.18 20.80
N THR A 123 -10.33 -0.72 20.33
CA THR A 123 -10.34 0.27 19.23
C THR A 123 -9.22 0.03 18.21
N TRP A 124 -9.51 0.49 16.99
CA TRP A 124 -8.55 0.78 15.94
C TRP A 124 -8.34 2.28 15.87
N THR A 125 -7.09 2.74 15.85
CA THR A 125 -6.75 4.16 15.73
C THR A 125 -5.87 4.33 14.51
N HIS A 126 -6.35 5.10 13.54
CA HIS A 126 -5.60 5.46 12.34
C HIS A 126 -4.83 6.75 12.60
N VAL A 127 -3.53 6.68 12.44
CA VAL A 127 -2.61 7.80 12.66
C VAL A 127 -1.86 8.08 11.37
N GLN A 128 -1.75 9.34 11.00
CA GLN A 128 -0.83 9.78 9.96
C GLN A 128 0.38 10.46 10.59
N SER A 129 1.56 10.17 10.05
CA SER A 129 2.82 10.84 10.40
C SER A 129 3.54 11.28 9.14
N ASP A 130 4.17 12.46 9.19
CA ASP A 130 5.15 12.87 8.18
C ASP A 130 6.53 12.23 8.43
N ALA A 131 7.50 12.54 7.55
CA ALA A 131 8.87 12.06 7.66
C ALA A 131 9.59 12.55 8.92
N PHE A 132 9.12 13.63 9.55
CA PHE A 132 9.70 14.22 10.76
C PHE A 132 9.05 13.70 12.05
N GLY A 133 8.02 12.85 11.91
CA GLY A 133 7.27 12.29 13.04
C GLY A 133 6.23 13.25 13.63
N ASN A 134 5.82 14.29 12.90
CA ASN A 134 4.62 15.05 13.26
C ASN A 134 3.42 14.19 12.94
N MET A 135 2.60 13.89 13.94
CA MET A 135 1.52 12.92 13.79
C MET A 135 0.20 13.39 14.35
N PHE A 136 -0.87 12.98 13.69
CA PHE A 136 -2.23 13.22 14.11
C PHE A 136 -3.12 11.99 13.92
N THR A 137 -4.21 11.93 14.67
CA THR A 137 -5.21 10.87 14.53
C THR A 137 -6.18 11.23 13.42
N GLU A 138 -6.26 10.41 12.38
CA GLU A 138 -7.23 10.57 11.30
C GLU A 138 -8.62 10.10 11.73
N LYS A 139 -8.69 8.91 12.34
CA LYS A 139 -9.94 8.36 12.88
C LYS A 139 -9.70 7.29 13.94
N LYS A 140 -10.74 7.08 14.74
CA LYS A 140 -10.80 6.03 15.76
C LYS A 140 -12.08 5.22 15.56
N LEU A 141 -11.94 3.90 15.47
CA LEU A 141 -13.03 2.95 15.25
C LEU A 141 -13.11 1.99 16.43
N LYS A 142 -14.32 1.66 16.86
CA LYS A 142 -14.53 0.59 17.84
C LYS A 142 -14.38 -0.76 17.15
N LYS A 143 -13.82 -1.72 17.85
CA LYS A 143 -13.86 -3.13 17.44
C LYS A 143 -15.28 -3.66 17.65
N ALA A 144 -15.75 -4.52 16.73
CA ALA A 144 -17.00 -5.23 16.87
C ALA A 144 -16.92 -6.26 18.00
#